data_b0d90b430ad10be83c8fdd7fee67096a
#
_entry.id   b0d90b430ad10be83c8fdd7fee67096a
#
_cell.length_a   1.000
_cell.length_b   1.000
_cell.length_c   1.000
_cell.angle_alpha   90.00
_cell.angle_beta   90.00
_cell.angle_gamma   90.00
#
_symmetry.space_group_name_H-M   'P 1'
#
loop_
_entity.id
_entity.type
_entity.pdbx_description
1 polymer ?
#
loop_
_entity_poly.entity_id
_entity_poly.type
_entity_poly.pdbx_seq_one_letter_code
_entity_poly.pdbx_strand_id
1 'polypeptide(L)'
;MTTRPLLADRLPKGGPLSPDDLLDRFVGWAADAGFQLYPHQEEALLEVYSGKHVILNTPTGSGKSMVALGLHFKALAEGRISFYTSPIKALASEKFFALCDDFGAEHVGMLTGDASINPEAKILCCTSEVLANMALRSGDRLEAPYAVLDEFHYYSDHDRGWAWQVPLITLPKTKFLLMSATLGDMSGIADKLERATSVRVASITAATRPVPLEFEYRETPLHESIEELLEKQRFPVYIVNFTQRECAELAQALTSLGMTTREEREAIRAEIGDFRFDTPYGKEIRRFLTFGVGIHHAGLLPKYRLLVEQLSQKGMLKLICGTTLGVRSQHPDAPCCCKLSKYDGEKVQILAVRDQQIAGRAGRKGFDDKGWVVAQAPEQVIEKRQAEKKGKKGKKGGARGPAQRGGGRPTAPHQPDPRSGHAEVLWTRRRRSRS
;
A
#
# COMPACT_ATOMS: atom_id res chain seq x y z
N MET A 1 -2.74 25.68 -13.61
CA MET A 1 -2.32 24.27 -13.59
C MET A 1 -1.75 23.97 -14.96
N THR A 2 -0.45 23.82 -15.08
CA THR A 2 0.20 23.35 -16.31
C THR A 2 -0.21 21.89 -16.51
N THR A 3 -0.97 21.64 -17.58
CA THR A 3 -1.35 20.28 -17.97
C THR A 3 -0.08 19.49 -18.30
N ARG A 4 0.11 18.37 -17.62
CA ARG A 4 1.23 17.44 -17.88
C ARG A 4 1.15 16.98 -19.35
N PRO A 5 2.27 16.96 -20.10
CA PRO A 5 2.26 16.50 -21.49
C PRO A 5 1.87 15.00 -21.55
N LEU A 6 1.02 14.63 -22.50
CA LEU A 6 0.67 13.23 -22.72
C LEU A 6 1.91 12.46 -23.19
N LEU A 7 2.10 11.26 -22.63
CA LEU A 7 3.18 10.37 -23.06
C LEU A 7 2.96 9.89 -24.50
N ALA A 8 1.70 9.70 -24.90
CA ALA A 8 1.36 9.36 -26.29
C ALA A 8 1.84 10.38 -27.33
N ASP A 9 2.01 11.66 -26.96
CA ASP A 9 2.54 12.68 -27.88
C ASP A 9 4.00 12.42 -28.27
N ARG A 10 4.71 11.59 -27.52
CA ARG A 10 6.10 11.16 -27.78
C ARG A 10 6.22 9.92 -28.66
N LEU A 11 5.10 9.33 -29.07
CA LEU A 11 5.11 8.20 -29.99
C LEU A 11 5.75 8.58 -31.34
N PRO A 12 6.45 7.64 -31.99
CA PRO A 12 7.04 7.90 -33.29
C PRO A 12 5.96 8.17 -34.33
N LYS A 13 6.10 9.31 -35.05
CA LYS A 13 5.22 9.67 -36.18
C LYS A 13 5.70 9.12 -37.53
N GLY A 14 6.82 8.39 -37.52
CA GLY A 14 7.44 7.74 -38.69
C GLY A 14 7.73 6.27 -38.35
N GLY A 15 8.51 5.59 -39.16
CA GLY A 15 8.82 4.16 -38.98
C GLY A 15 9.36 3.75 -37.59
N PRO A 16 9.62 2.44 -37.38
CA PRO A 16 10.07 1.91 -36.13
C PRO A 16 11.39 2.57 -35.66
N LEU A 17 11.47 2.92 -34.39
CA LEU A 17 12.67 3.45 -33.75
C LEU A 17 13.49 2.34 -33.11
N SER A 18 14.77 2.58 -32.89
CA SER A 18 15.59 1.69 -32.07
C SER A 18 15.09 1.68 -30.61
N PRO A 19 15.37 0.61 -29.85
CA PRO A 19 15.04 0.58 -28.41
C PRO A 19 15.66 1.75 -27.63
N ASP A 20 16.87 2.17 -27.99
CA ASP A 20 17.57 3.29 -27.34
C ASP A 20 16.88 4.62 -27.64
N ASP A 21 16.49 4.90 -28.89
CA ASP A 21 15.75 6.10 -29.26
C ASP A 21 14.38 6.17 -28.57
N LEU A 22 13.71 5.03 -28.39
CA LEU A 22 12.45 4.96 -27.66
C LEU A 22 12.65 5.24 -26.17
N LEU A 23 13.71 4.69 -25.58
CA LEU A 23 14.08 4.94 -24.19
C LEU A 23 14.38 6.42 -23.97
N ASP A 24 15.17 7.05 -24.84
CA ASP A 24 15.50 8.47 -24.77
C ASP A 24 14.25 9.36 -24.84
N ARG A 25 13.28 9.02 -25.67
CA ARG A 25 11.99 9.74 -25.74
C ARG A 25 11.19 9.61 -24.45
N PHE A 26 11.17 8.40 -23.85
CA PHE A 26 10.50 8.17 -22.56
C PHE A 26 11.18 8.96 -21.43
N VAL A 27 12.50 8.92 -21.35
CA VAL A 27 13.29 9.66 -20.35
C VAL A 27 13.11 11.16 -20.53
N GLY A 28 13.14 11.65 -21.76
CA GLY A 28 12.86 13.05 -22.08
C GLY A 28 11.47 13.49 -21.64
N TRP A 29 10.44 12.67 -21.90
CA TRP A 29 9.10 12.94 -21.40
C TRP A 29 9.04 12.97 -19.85
N ALA A 30 9.71 12.02 -19.18
CA ALA A 30 9.74 11.98 -17.72
C ALA A 30 10.36 13.27 -17.14
N ALA A 31 11.44 13.77 -17.75
CA ALA A 31 12.08 15.02 -17.37
C ALA A 31 11.16 16.23 -17.58
N ASP A 32 10.51 16.33 -18.75
CA ASP A 32 9.57 17.41 -19.07
C ASP A 32 8.33 17.38 -18.15
N ALA A 33 7.92 16.20 -17.71
CA ALA A 33 6.85 16.01 -16.73
C ALA A 33 7.28 16.25 -15.27
N GLY A 34 8.56 16.65 -15.05
CA GLY A 34 9.12 16.96 -13.74
C GLY A 34 9.52 15.72 -12.92
N PHE A 35 9.66 14.55 -13.53
CA PHE A 35 10.11 13.33 -12.85
C PHE A 35 11.63 13.17 -13.01
N GLN A 36 12.29 13.00 -11.89
CA GLN A 36 13.66 12.51 -11.86
C GLN A 36 13.65 11.01 -11.61
N LEU A 37 14.15 10.23 -12.56
CA LEU A 37 14.25 8.78 -12.43
C LEU A 37 15.26 8.40 -11.34
N TYR A 38 14.99 7.28 -10.68
CA TYR A 38 15.93 6.67 -9.75
C TYR A 38 16.86 5.71 -10.48
N PRO A 39 18.08 5.45 -9.98
CA PRO A 39 19.00 4.50 -10.62
C PRO A 39 18.38 3.12 -10.89
N HIS A 40 17.60 2.58 -9.95
CA HIS A 40 16.92 1.29 -10.14
C HIS A 40 15.79 1.34 -11.18
N GLN A 41 15.19 2.52 -11.42
CA GLN A 41 14.20 2.71 -12.50
C GLN A 41 14.90 2.79 -13.86
N GLU A 42 16.01 3.51 -13.94
CA GLU A 42 16.82 3.57 -15.16
C GLU A 42 17.35 2.20 -15.54
N GLU A 43 17.92 1.46 -14.58
CA GLU A 43 18.37 0.08 -14.78
C GLU A 43 17.21 -0.82 -15.25
N ALA A 44 16.04 -0.76 -14.60
CA ALA A 44 14.87 -1.54 -14.99
C ALA A 44 14.38 -1.20 -16.40
N LEU A 45 14.36 0.08 -16.75
CA LEU A 45 13.96 0.52 -18.10
C LEU A 45 14.93 0.02 -19.17
N LEU A 46 16.24 0.13 -18.94
CA LEU A 46 17.26 -0.43 -19.84
C LEU A 46 17.01 -1.91 -20.10
N GLU A 47 16.70 -2.70 -19.05
CA GLU A 47 16.45 -4.13 -19.19
C GLU A 47 15.11 -4.43 -19.90
N VAL A 48 14.07 -3.64 -19.65
CA VAL A 48 12.78 -3.71 -20.39
C VAL A 48 12.99 -3.41 -21.88
N TYR A 49 13.74 -2.35 -22.19
CA TYR A 49 13.96 -1.95 -23.58
C TYR A 49 14.90 -2.89 -24.33
N SER A 50 15.83 -3.56 -23.64
CA SER A 50 16.64 -4.64 -24.21
C SER A 50 15.86 -5.96 -24.42
N GLY A 51 14.57 -6.00 -24.07
CA GLY A 51 13.66 -7.11 -24.35
C GLY A 51 13.77 -8.29 -23.38
N LYS A 52 14.32 -8.09 -22.19
CA LYS A 52 14.38 -9.10 -21.11
C LYS A 52 13.09 -9.13 -20.30
N HIS A 53 12.90 -10.22 -19.54
CA HIS A 53 11.98 -10.18 -18.41
C HIS A 53 12.62 -9.38 -17.28
N VAL A 54 11.80 -8.66 -16.50
CA VAL A 54 12.29 -7.88 -15.37
C VAL A 54 11.52 -8.24 -14.09
N ILE A 55 12.25 -8.58 -13.04
CA ILE A 55 11.73 -8.72 -11.69
C ILE A 55 12.13 -7.47 -10.92
N LEU A 56 11.16 -6.62 -10.60
CA LEU A 56 11.38 -5.36 -9.89
C LEU A 56 10.92 -5.50 -8.44
N ASN A 57 11.87 -5.83 -7.56
CA ASN A 57 11.67 -6.01 -6.13
C ASN A 57 12.18 -4.79 -5.38
N THR A 58 11.37 -3.76 -5.33
CA THR A 58 11.74 -2.47 -4.70
C THR A 58 10.66 -2.01 -3.74
N PRO A 59 10.99 -1.29 -2.65
CA PRO A 59 10.03 -0.90 -1.63
C PRO A 59 8.80 -0.16 -2.20
N THR A 60 7.70 -0.14 -1.44
CA THR A 60 6.55 0.71 -1.76
C THR A 60 6.99 2.18 -1.78
N GLY A 61 6.54 2.92 -2.80
CA GLY A 61 6.94 4.33 -2.99
C GLY A 61 8.23 4.52 -3.80
N SER A 62 8.92 3.45 -4.23
CA SER A 62 10.11 3.54 -5.09
C SER A 62 9.80 3.90 -6.56
N GLY A 63 8.51 4.10 -6.89
CA GLY A 63 8.10 4.49 -8.25
C GLY A 63 8.09 3.37 -9.28
N LYS A 64 7.81 2.13 -8.88
CA LYS A 64 7.63 0.98 -9.80
C LYS A 64 6.73 1.27 -11.00
N SER A 65 5.69 2.08 -10.78
CA SER A 65 4.75 2.48 -11.84
C SER A 65 5.42 3.20 -13.00
N MET A 66 6.55 3.88 -12.80
CA MET A 66 7.30 4.54 -13.87
C MET A 66 7.91 3.52 -14.84
N VAL A 67 8.39 2.39 -14.32
CA VAL A 67 8.93 1.30 -15.17
C VAL A 67 7.82 0.64 -15.96
N ALA A 68 6.64 0.43 -15.33
CA ALA A 68 5.46 -0.08 -16.04
C ALA A 68 5.01 0.87 -17.16
N LEU A 69 5.04 2.19 -16.89
CA LEU A 69 4.72 3.22 -17.88
C LEU A 69 5.66 3.14 -19.10
N GLY A 70 6.97 2.97 -18.85
CA GLY A 70 7.98 2.79 -19.90
C GLY A 70 7.74 1.53 -20.72
N LEU A 71 7.34 0.42 -20.10
CA LEU A 71 6.98 -0.81 -20.83
C LEU A 71 5.75 -0.58 -21.73
N HIS A 72 4.70 0.08 -21.22
CA HIS A 72 3.51 0.37 -22.03
C HIS A 72 3.82 1.34 -23.18
N PHE A 73 4.68 2.34 -22.95
CA PHE A 73 5.13 3.23 -24.01
C PHE A 73 5.88 2.47 -25.12
N LYS A 74 6.82 1.60 -24.74
CA LYS A 74 7.52 0.72 -25.69
C LYS A 74 6.54 -0.13 -26.50
N ALA A 75 5.62 -0.82 -25.82
CA ALA A 75 4.62 -1.65 -26.47
C ALA A 75 3.76 -0.87 -27.46
N LEU A 76 3.28 0.31 -27.06
CA LEU A 76 2.45 1.17 -27.88
C LEU A 76 3.23 1.71 -29.11
N ALA A 77 4.50 2.09 -28.93
CA ALA A 77 5.37 2.53 -30.01
C ALA A 77 5.67 1.42 -31.03
N GLU A 78 5.68 0.17 -30.59
CA GLU A 78 5.80 -1.02 -31.46
C GLU A 78 4.46 -1.46 -32.07
N GLY A 79 3.35 -0.77 -31.78
CA GLY A 79 1.99 -1.13 -32.21
C GLY A 79 1.45 -2.40 -31.56
N ARG A 80 2.04 -2.84 -30.45
CA ARG A 80 1.74 -4.12 -29.75
C ARG A 80 0.85 -3.92 -28.54
N ILE A 81 0.16 -5.00 -28.15
CA ILE A 81 -0.69 -5.02 -26.95
C ILE A 81 0.17 -5.22 -25.71
N SER A 82 -0.20 -4.55 -24.62
CA SER A 82 0.38 -4.72 -23.30
C SER A 82 -0.70 -4.83 -22.24
N PHE A 83 -0.50 -5.73 -21.26
CA PHE A 83 -1.40 -5.92 -20.16
C PHE A 83 -0.81 -5.32 -18.86
N TYR A 84 -1.67 -4.65 -18.09
CA TYR A 84 -1.38 -4.31 -16.70
C TYR A 84 -2.34 -5.08 -15.80
N THR A 85 -1.80 -6.00 -14.98
CA THR A 85 -2.63 -6.79 -14.07
C THR A 85 -2.53 -6.31 -12.62
N SER A 86 -3.63 -6.38 -11.90
CA SER A 86 -3.74 -6.05 -10.49
C SER A 86 -4.49 -7.14 -9.72
N PRO A 87 -4.24 -7.30 -8.41
CA PRO A 87 -4.89 -8.35 -7.61
C PRO A 87 -6.37 -8.12 -7.40
N ILE A 88 -6.85 -6.88 -7.54
CA ILE A 88 -8.26 -6.54 -7.31
C ILE A 88 -8.74 -5.51 -8.32
N LYS A 89 -10.02 -5.57 -8.60
CA LYS A 89 -10.73 -4.68 -9.52
C LYS A 89 -10.53 -3.18 -9.20
N ALA A 90 -10.55 -2.80 -7.94
CA ALA A 90 -10.40 -1.40 -7.55
C ALA A 90 -9.04 -0.83 -7.97
N LEU A 91 -7.95 -1.62 -7.84
CA LEU A 91 -6.62 -1.23 -8.29
C LEU A 91 -6.51 -1.24 -9.82
N ALA A 92 -7.15 -2.20 -10.51
CA ALA A 92 -7.20 -2.20 -11.96
C ALA A 92 -7.90 -0.94 -12.49
N SER A 93 -9.01 -0.52 -11.87
CA SER A 93 -9.71 0.72 -12.23
C SER A 93 -8.86 1.97 -11.94
N GLU A 94 -8.16 2.03 -10.79
CA GLU A 94 -7.25 3.14 -10.47
C GLU A 94 -6.15 3.26 -11.54
N LYS A 95 -5.56 2.14 -11.94
CA LYS A 95 -4.53 2.11 -12.97
C LYS A 95 -5.05 2.47 -14.35
N PHE A 96 -6.25 2.03 -14.68
CA PHE A 96 -6.93 2.42 -15.91
C PHE A 96 -7.03 3.94 -16.03
N PHE A 97 -7.56 4.63 -15.02
CA PHE A 97 -7.67 6.09 -15.04
C PHE A 97 -6.30 6.76 -15.09
N ALA A 98 -5.33 6.31 -14.30
CA ALA A 98 -3.99 6.87 -14.32
C ALA A 98 -3.30 6.71 -15.69
N LEU A 99 -3.48 5.57 -16.36
CA LEU A 99 -2.93 5.36 -17.70
C LEU A 99 -3.69 6.16 -18.78
N CYS A 100 -5.00 6.40 -18.60
CA CYS A 100 -5.74 7.33 -19.46
C CYS A 100 -5.20 8.76 -19.34
N ASP A 101 -4.82 9.20 -18.13
CA ASP A 101 -4.21 10.52 -17.92
C ASP A 101 -2.83 10.64 -18.58
N ASP A 102 -2.09 9.55 -18.70
CA ASP A 102 -0.75 9.52 -19.28
C ASP A 102 -0.75 9.31 -20.82
N PHE A 103 -1.63 8.45 -21.32
CA PHE A 103 -1.64 8.02 -22.73
C PHE A 103 -2.83 8.51 -23.55
N GLY A 104 -3.89 9.03 -22.93
CA GLY A 104 -5.18 9.26 -23.57
C GLY A 104 -6.10 8.03 -23.48
N ALA A 105 -7.40 8.28 -23.34
CA ALA A 105 -8.40 7.22 -23.15
C ALA A 105 -8.55 6.29 -24.37
N GLU A 106 -8.20 6.76 -25.56
CA GLU A 106 -8.22 5.97 -26.81
C GLU A 106 -7.21 4.83 -26.84
N HIS A 107 -6.13 4.93 -26.08
CA HIS A 107 -5.07 3.92 -26.00
C HIS A 107 -5.25 2.90 -24.89
N VAL A 108 -6.16 3.15 -23.95
CA VAL A 108 -6.29 2.37 -22.73
C VAL A 108 -7.66 1.70 -22.63
N GLY A 109 -7.67 0.43 -22.27
CA GLY A 109 -8.87 -0.34 -22.01
C GLY A 109 -8.85 -0.97 -20.61
N MET A 110 -10.02 -1.41 -20.15
CA MET A 110 -10.17 -2.12 -18.88
C MET A 110 -11.02 -3.37 -19.05
N LEU A 111 -10.51 -4.50 -18.56
CA LEU A 111 -11.19 -5.80 -18.55
C LEU A 111 -11.27 -6.33 -17.12
N THR A 112 -12.48 -6.41 -16.57
CA THR A 112 -12.75 -7.02 -15.27
C THR A 112 -13.87 -8.04 -15.40
N GLY A 113 -14.16 -8.82 -14.34
CA GLY A 113 -15.22 -9.84 -14.40
C GLY A 113 -16.62 -9.30 -14.75
N ASP A 114 -16.86 -8.01 -14.54
CA ASP A 114 -18.16 -7.35 -14.69
C ASP A 114 -18.13 -6.08 -15.55
N ALA A 115 -16.97 -5.68 -16.07
CA ALA A 115 -16.84 -4.50 -16.93
C ALA A 115 -15.83 -4.73 -18.06
N SER A 116 -16.18 -4.26 -19.24
CA SER A 116 -15.32 -4.21 -20.42
C SER A 116 -15.41 -2.80 -21.01
N ILE A 117 -14.30 -2.07 -20.98
CA ILE A 117 -14.19 -0.71 -21.50
C ILE A 117 -13.07 -0.71 -22.52
N ASN A 118 -13.31 -0.26 -23.73
CA ASN A 118 -12.33 -0.19 -24.83
C ASN A 118 -11.46 -1.46 -24.95
N PRO A 119 -12.07 -2.66 -25.20
CA PRO A 119 -11.34 -3.93 -25.17
C PRO A 119 -10.31 -4.08 -26.32
N GLU A 120 -10.40 -3.27 -27.35
CA GLU A 120 -9.49 -3.25 -28.51
C GLU A 120 -8.27 -2.33 -28.30
N ALA A 121 -8.20 -1.66 -27.15
CA ALA A 121 -7.08 -0.79 -26.82
C ALA A 121 -5.74 -1.57 -26.76
N LYS A 122 -4.66 -0.87 -27.01
CA LYS A 122 -3.32 -1.47 -26.97
C LYS A 122 -2.77 -1.62 -25.55
N ILE A 123 -3.29 -0.87 -24.58
CA ILE A 123 -2.96 -1.00 -23.15
C ILE A 123 -4.19 -1.50 -22.44
N LEU A 124 -4.15 -2.70 -21.87
CA LEU A 124 -5.30 -3.35 -21.21
C LEU A 124 -5.06 -3.52 -19.72
N CYS A 125 -5.81 -2.78 -18.90
CA CYS A 125 -5.84 -2.94 -17.46
C CYS A 125 -6.82 -4.05 -17.08
N CYS A 126 -6.39 -5.04 -16.31
CA CYS A 126 -7.27 -6.13 -15.90
C CYS A 126 -6.92 -6.68 -14.51
N THR A 127 -7.78 -7.55 -13.96
CA THR A 127 -7.36 -8.35 -12.81
C THR A 127 -6.50 -9.53 -13.26
N SER A 128 -5.65 -10.03 -12.37
CA SER A 128 -4.74 -11.14 -12.69
C SER A 128 -5.50 -12.38 -13.13
N GLU A 129 -6.68 -12.65 -12.56
CA GLU A 129 -7.56 -13.76 -12.94
C GLU A 129 -8.10 -13.63 -14.37
N VAL A 130 -8.33 -12.39 -14.85
CA VAL A 130 -8.79 -12.16 -16.22
C VAL A 130 -7.70 -12.55 -17.22
N LEU A 131 -6.45 -12.07 -17.03
CA LEU A 131 -5.34 -12.45 -17.90
C LEU A 131 -5.08 -13.96 -17.84
N ALA A 132 -5.09 -14.57 -16.66
CA ALA A 132 -4.91 -16.01 -16.49
C ALA A 132 -5.98 -16.82 -17.24
N ASN A 133 -7.25 -16.42 -17.14
CA ASN A 133 -8.34 -17.08 -17.87
C ASN A 133 -8.22 -16.89 -19.39
N MET A 134 -7.81 -15.72 -19.87
CA MET A 134 -7.53 -15.48 -21.30
C MET A 134 -6.39 -16.38 -21.77
N ALA A 135 -5.32 -16.48 -20.99
CA ALA A 135 -4.17 -17.33 -21.27
C ALA A 135 -4.55 -18.83 -21.32
N LEU A 136 -5.37 -19.31 -20.39
CA LEU A 136 -5.88 -20.70 -20.42
C LEU A 136 -6.75 -21.00 -21.64
N ARG A 137 -7.57 -20.04 -22.06
CA ARG A 137 -8.47 -20.23 -23.22
C ARG A 137 -7.74 -20.20 -24.56
N SER A 138 -6.77 -19.31 -24.70
CA SER A 138 -6.13 -19.01 -25.99
C SER A 138 -4.70 -19.56 -26.10
N GLY A 139 -4.04 -19.85 -24.98
CA GLY A 139 -2.66 -20.32 -24.95
C GLY A 139 -1.72 -19.33 -25.66
N ASP A 140 -0.81 -19.87 -26.47
CA ASP A 140 0.18 -19.12 -27.26
C ASP A 140 -0.42 -18.29 -28.43
N ARG A 141 -1.73 -18.43 -28.68
CA ARG A 141 -2.50 -17.62 -29.65
C ARG A 141 -2.95 -16.27 -29.05
N LEU A 142 -2.87 -16.11 -27.71
CA LEU A 142 -3.17 -14.82 -27.09
C LEU A 142 -2.11 -13.79 -27.47
N GLU A 143 -2.53 -12.74 -28.15
CA GLU A 143 -1.64 -11.63 -28.49
C GLU A 143 -1.36 -10.79 -27.21
N ALA A 144 -0.38 -11.23 -26.44
CA ALA A 144 0.05 -10.60 -25.20
C ALA A 144 1.59 -10.45 -25.16
N PRO A 145 2.19 -9.67 -26.07
CA PRO A 145 3.65 -9.56 -26.16
C PRO A 145 4.28 -8.94 -24.90
N TYR A 146 3.54 -8.16 -24.14
CA TYR A 146 4.01 -7.53 -22.91
C TYR A 146 2.98 -7.66 -21.79
N ALA A 147 3.41 -8.00 -20.57
CA ALA A 147 2.55 -8.04 -19.40
C ALA A 147 3.26 -7.54 -18.14
N VAL A 148 2.64 -6.61 -17.46
CA VAL A 148 2.99 -6.15 -16.10
C VAL A 148 2.16 -6.94 -15.11
N LEU A 149 2.82 -7.73 -14.25
CA LEU A 149 2.17 -8.43 -13.14
C LEU A 149 2.47 -7.68 -11.85
N ASP A 150 1.53 -6.82 -11.45
CA ASP A 150 1.67 -6.02 -10.22
C ASP A 150 1.32 -6.86 -9.00
N GLU A 151 1.86 -6.43 -7.85
CA GLU A 151 1.75 -7.12 -6.57
C GLU A 151 2.10 -8.63 -6.68
N PHE A 152 3.22 -8.92 -7.33
CA PHE A 152 3.64 -10.28 -7.67
C PHE A 152 3.85 -11.20 -6.45
N HIS A 153 3.91 -10.67 -5.22
CA HIS A 153 3.95 -11.47 -4.00
C HIS A 153 2.71 -12.37 -3.82
N TYR A 154 1.58 -12.07 -4.46
CA TYR A 154 0.42 -12.96 -4.51
C TYR A 154 0.69 -14.28 -5.24
N TYR A 155 1.79 -14.39 -6.00
CA TYR A 155 2.21 -15.65 -6.61
C TYR A 155 2.26 -16.83 -5.61
N SER A 156 2.60 -16.54 -4.35
CA SER A 156 2.68 -17.53 -3.27
C SER A 156 1.37 -17.69 -2.47
N ASP A 157 0.30 -16.97 -2.83
CA ASP A 157 -0.99 -17.09 -2.18
C ASP A 157 -1.63 -18.45 -2.49
N HIS A 158 -2.12 -19.14 -1.44
CA HIS A 158 -2.66 -20.49 -1.56
C HIS A 158 -3.87 -20.56 -2.50
N ASP A 159 -4.77 -19.59 -2.40
CA ASP A 159 -6.06 -19.61 -3.09
C ASP A 159 -6.00 -18.91 -4.44
N ARG A 160 -5.19 -17.86 -4.56
CA ARG A 160 -5.17 -16.96 -5.71
C ARG A 160 -3.88 -16.98 -6.51
N GLY A 161 -2.82 -17.61 -6.01
CA GLY A 161 -1.48 -17.60 -6.64
C GLY A 161 -1.47 -18.11 -8.08
N TRP A 162 -2.40 -19.00 -8.43
CA TRP A 162 -2.56 -19.51 -9.78
C TRP A 162 -2.74 -18.41 -10.83
N ALA A 163 -3.38 -17.29 -10.48
CA ALA A 163 -3.62 -16.18 -11.40
C ALA A 163 -2.32 -15.46 -11.83
N TRP A 164 -1.26 -15.53 -11.02
CA TRP A 164 0.08 -15.06 -11.39
C TRP A 164 0.94 -16.14 -12.04
N GLN A 165 0.71 -17.41 -11.68
CA GLN A 165 1.47 -18.55 -12.19
C GLN A 165 1.10 -18.92 -13.63
N VAL A 166 -0.20 -18.97 -13.92
CA VAL A 166 -0.72 -19.41 -15.23
C VAL A 166 -0.13 -18.60 -16.40
N PRO A 167 -0.13 -17.26 -16.40
CA PRO A 167 0.44 -16.50 -17.51
C PRO A 167 1.93 -16.81 -17.75
N LEU A 168 2.72 -17.00 -16.69
CA LEU A 168 4.15 -17.32 -16.81
C LEU A 168 4.40 -18.67 -17.50
N ILE A 169 3.48 -19.62 -17.34
CA ILE A 169 3.60 -20.98 -17.90
C ILE A 169 3.01 -21.03 -19.32
N THR A 170 1.91 -20.33 -19.56
CA THR A 170 1.11 -20.51 -20.79
C THR A 170 1.41 -19.48 -21.87
N LEU A 171 2.14 -18.40 -21.56
CA LEU A 171 2.47 -17.32 -22.49
C LEU A 171 3.98 -17.19 -22.73
N PRO A 172 4.63 -18.18 -23.40
CA PRO A 172 6.09 -18.20 -23.53
C PRO A 172 6.67 -17.07 -24.40
N LYS A 173 5.84 -16.40 -25.21
CA LYS A 173 6.24 -15.28 -26.07
C LYS A 173 6.11 -13.91 -25.38
N THR A 174 5.51 -13.86 -24.21
CA THR A 174 5.27 -12.63 -23.46
C THR A 174 6.53 -12.18 -22.73
N LYS A 175 6.85 -10.89 -22.79
CA LYS A 175 7.84 -10.25 -21.92
C LYS A 175 7.16 -9.77 -20.65
N PHE A 176 7.64 -10.23 -19.52
CA PHE A 176 7.04 -9.95 -18.21
C PHE A 176 7.82 -8.90 -17.44
N LEU A 177 7.10 -7.96 -16.84
CA LEU A 177 7.57 -7.11 -15.76
C LEU A 177 6.83 -7.54 -14.47
N LEU A 178 7.56 -8.19 -13.56
CA LEU A 178 7.04 -8.67 -12.28
C LEU A 178 7.37 -7.66 -11.20
N MET A 179 6.35 -7.02 -10.61
CA MET A 179 6.55 -5.94 -9.64
C MET A 179 6.03 -6.32 -8.27
N SER A 180 6.86 -6.13 -7.26
CA SER A 180 6.44 -6.25 -5.86
C SER A 180 7.35 -5.45 -4.92
N ALA A 181 6.86 -5.22 -3.70
CA ALA A 181 7.63 -4.59 -2.64
C ALA A 181 8.24 -5.61 -1.65
N THR A 182 7.80 -6.86 -1.68
CA THR A 182 8.02 -7.86 -0.62
C THR A 182 8.33 -9.24 -1.16
N LEU A 183 9.12 -9.33 -2.23
CA LEU A 183 9.57 -10.63 -2.74
C LEU A 183 10.75 -11.13 -1.90
N GLY A 184 10.71 -12.42 -1.59
CA GLY A 184 11.87 -13.14 -1.09
C GLY A 184 12.87 -13.46 -2.20
N ASP A 185 13.59 -14.57 -2.07
CA ASP A 185 14.46 -15.07 -3.13
C ASP A 185 13.65 -15.51 -4.35
N MET A 186 13.88 -14.86 -5.48
CA MET A 186 13.17 -15.08 -6.75
C MET A 186 14.00 -15.86 -7.77
N SER A 187 15.20 -16.31 -7.40
CA SER A 187 16.11 -17.02 -8.33
C SER A 187 15.46 -18.24 -8.98
N GLY A 188 14.74 -19.04 -8.20
CA GLY A 188 14.03 -20.21 -8.72
C GLY A 188 12.90 -19.89 -9.70
N ILE A 189 12.26 -18.74 -9.59
CA ILE A 189 11.24 -18.28 -10.55
C ILE A 189 11.93 -17.72 -11.80
N ALA A 190 12.99 -16.92 -11.62
CA ALA A 190 13.81 -16.41 -12.71
C ALA A 190 14.32 -17.54 -13.60
N ASP A 191 14.97 -18.56 -13.02
CA ASP A 191 15.49 -19.73 -13.74
C ASP A 191 14.41 -20.48 -14.54
N LYS A 192 13.22 -20.67 -13.91
CA LYS A 192 12.11 -21.35 -14.59
C LYS A 192 11.56 -20.52 -15.74
N LEU A 193 11.45 -19.21 -15.58
CA LEU A 193 10.96 -18.30 -16.61
C LEU A 193 11.94 -18.23 -17.77
N GLU A 194 13.26 -18.15 -17.51
CA GLU A 194 14.29 -18.20 -18.55
C GLU A 194 14.23 -19.50 -19.36
N ARG A 195 14.10 -20.65 -18.69
CA ARG A 195 13.97 -21.96 -19.36
C ARG A 195 12.71 -22.06 -20.22
N ALA A 196 11.58 -21.53 -19.72
CA ALA A 196 10.29 -21.61 -20.42
C ALA A 196 10.23 -20.71 -21.66
N THR A 197 10.91 -19.56 -21.62
CA THR A 197 10.78 -18.52 -22.65
C THR A 197 12.04 -18.33 -23.51
N SER A 198 13.19 -18.89 -23.09
CA SER A 198 14.52 -18.65 -23.67
C SER A 198 14.94 -17.18 -23.65
N VAL A 199 14.35 -16.38 -22.76
CA VAL A 199 14.62 -14.96 -22.58
C VAL A 199 15.19 -14.74 -21.18
N ARG A 200 16.27 -13.97 -21.07
CA ARG A 200 16.91 -13.68 -19.80
C ARG A 200 16.01 -12.87 -18.86
N VAL A 201 16.18 -13.08 -17.56
CA VAL A 201 15.51 -12.35 -16.49
C VAL A 201 16.50 -11.42 -15.80
N ALA A 202 16.21 -10.12 -15.76
CA ALA A 202 16.93 -9.15 -14.96
C ALA A 202 16.20 -8.98 -13.60
N SER A 203 16.92 -9.20 -12.51
CA SER A 203 16.38 -9.02 -11.16
C SER A 203 16.94 -7.74 -10.55
N ILE A 204 16.08 -6.74 -10.36
CA ILE A 204 16.45 -5.43 -9.85
C ILE A 204 15.88 -5.26 -8.45
N THR A 205 16.78 -5.02 -7.51
CA THR A 205 16.44 -4.84 -6.10
C THR A 205 16.96 -3.51 -5.60
N ALA A 206 16.14 -2.73 -4.93
CA ALA A 206 16.57 -1.55 -4.21
C ALA A 206 16.36 -1.75 -2.70
N ALA A 207 17.44 -1.65 -1.94
CA ALA A 207 17.38 -1.80 -0.49
C ALA A 207 16.89 -0.53 0.22
N THR A 208 17.08 0.63 -0.39
CA THR A 208 16.79 1.94 0.20
C THR A 208 15.46 2.47 -0.27
N ARG A 209 14.62 2.82 0.69
CA ARG A 209 13.39 3.54 0.44
C ARG A 209 13.69 5.02 0.22
N PRO A 210 13.08 5.70 -0.79
CA PRO A 210 13.30 7.13 -1.03
C PRO A 210 12.96 8.03 0.16
N VAL A 211 11.93 7.68 0.91
CA VAL A 211 11.55 8.35 2.17
C VAL A 211 11.69 7.35 3.30
N PRO A 212 12.64 7.55 4.24
CA PRO A 212 12.84 6.66 5.37
C PRO A 212 11.60 6.62 6.28
N LEU A 213 11.35 5.47 6.93
CA LEU A 213 10.29 5.31 7.89
C LEU A 213 10.83 5.31 9.31
N GLU A 214 10.22 6.11 10.17
CA GLU A 214 10.41 6.06 11.61
C GLU A 214 9.27 5.28 12.25
N PHE A 215 9.61 4.31 13.11
CA PHE A 215 8.63 3.43 13.76
C PHE A 215 8.56 3.76 15.24
N GLU A 216 7.35 3.98 15.73
CA GLU A 216 7.05 4.18 17.13
C GLU A 216 6.08 3.09 17.63
N TYR A 217 6.46 2.35 18.68
CA TYR A 217 5.58 1.36 19.31
C TYR A 217 4.86 1.98 20.51
N ARG A 218 3.53 1.87 20.53
CA ARG A 218 2.69 2.44 21.58
C ARG A 218 1.87 1.39 22.30
N GLU A 219 1.92 1.43 23.63
CA GLU A 219 1.14 0.59 24.55
C GLU A 219 0.06 1.40 25.29
N THR A 220 -0.28 2.58 24.75
CA THR A 220 -1.41 3.40 25.20
C THR A 220 -2.67 3.03 24.42
N PRO A 221 -3.87 3.25 24.93
CA PRO A 221 -5.10 3.11 24.16
C PRO A 221 -5.07 3.91 22.86
N LEU A 222 -5.72 3.39 21.84
CA LEU A 222 -5.68 3.99 20.50
C LEU A 222 -6.15 5.45 20.49
N HIS A 223 -7.21 5.79 21.27
CA HIS A 223 -7.74 7.15 21.36
C HIS A 223 -6.70 8.12 21.96
N GLU A 224 -6.00 7.74 23.05
CA GLU A 224 -4.92 8.53 23.64
C GLU A 224 -3.77 8.74 22.63
N SER A 225 -3.43 7.71 21.87
CA SER A 225 -2.40 7.79 20.83
C SER A 225 -2.80 8.76 19.71
N ILE A 226 -4.08 8.77 19.34
CA ILE A 226 -4.62 9.67 18.31
C ILE A 226 -4.64 11.12 18.83
N GLU A 227 -5.15 11.36 20.04
CA GLU A 227 -5.17 12.68 20.67
C GLU A 227 -3.79 13.31 20.71
N GLU A 228 -2.77 12.56 21.15
CA GLU A 228 -1.39 13.03 21.15
C GLU A 228 -0.85 13.38 19.75
N LEU A 229 -1.20 12.58 18.72
CA LEU A 229 -0.81 12.89 17.34
C LEU A 229 -1.46 14.16 16.83
N LEU A 230 -2.74 14.38 17.18
CA LEU A 230 -3.48 15.58 16.81
C LEU A 230 -2.95 16.83 17.54
N GLU A 231 -2.62 16.73 18.82
CA GLU A 231 -1.98 17.81 19.58
C GLU A 231 -0.63 18.22 18.97
N LYS A 232 0.13 17.26 18.48
CA LYS A 232 1.39 17.50 17.74
C LYS A 232 1.19 17.97 16.30
N GLN A 233 -0.05 18.26 15.90
CA GLN A 233 -0.43 18.64 14.52
C GLN A 233 0.00 17.63 13.45
N ARG A 234 0.11 16.35 13.80
CA ARG A 234 0.44 15.26 12.87
C ARG A 234 -0.85 14.64 12.34
N PHE A 235 -1.45 15.26 11.37
CA PHE A 235 -2.67 14.78 10.70
C PHE A 235 -2.63 15.07 9.19
N PRO A 236 -3.43 14.32 8.37
CA PRO A 236 -4.37 13.28 8.76
C PRO A 236 -3.67 11.98 9.22
N VAL A 237 -4.16 11.39 10.31
CA VAL A 237 -3.69 10.08 10.75
C VAL A 237 -4.40 9.00 9.95
N TYR A 238 -3.66 8.17 9.23
CA TYR A 238 -4.21 7.02 8.54
C TYR A 238 -4.22 5.79 9.45
N ILE A 239 -5.41 5.31 9.83
CA ILE A 239 -5.58 4.17 10.74
C ILE A 239 -5.92 2.92 9.92
N VAL A 240 -5.03 1.93 9.97
CA VAL A 240 -5.20 0.67 9.25
C VAL A 240 -6.07 -0.28 10.04
N ASN A 241 -7.18 -0.70 9.43
CA ASN A 241 -8.09 -1.73 9.92
C ASN A 241 -8.04 -2.95 8.99
N PHE A 242 -8.51 -4.10 9.48
CA PHE A 242 -8.47 -5.35 8.69
C PHE A 242 -9.79 -5.66 8.01
N THR A 243 -10.89 -5.10 8.51
CA THR A 243 -12.23 -5.28 7.93
C THR A 243 -12.92 -3.95 7.67
N GLN A 244 -13.88 -3.96 6.73
CA GLN A 244 -14.72 -2.79 6.45
C GLN A 244 -15.58 -2.42 7.65
N ARG A 245 -16.04 -3.42 8.41
CA ARG A 245 -16.83 -3.23 9.62
C ARG A 245 -16.03 -2.50 10.71
N GLU A 246 -14.78 -2.92 10.96
CA GLU A 246 -13.90 -2.22 11.90
C GLU A 246 -13.65 -0.77 11.49
N CYS A 247 -13.53 -0.48 10.17
CA CYS A 247 -13.41 0.90 9.70
C CYS A 247 -14.60 1.77 10.10
N ALA A 248 -15.83 1.25 9.93
CA ALA A 248 -17.05 1.97 10.25
C ALA A 248 -17.25 2.14 11.76
N GLU A 249 -17.04 1.07 12.54
CA GLU A 249 -17.15 1.09 14.00
C GLU A 249 -16.13 2.06 14.62
N LEU A 250 -14.89 2.04 14.14
CA LEU A 250 -13.85 2.95 14.61
C LEU A 250 -14.15 4.40 14.21
N ALA A 251 -14.57 4.66 12.96
CA ALA A 251 -14.94 6.00 12.53
C ALA A 251 -16.09 6.56 13.37
N GLN A 252 -17.10 5.74 13.69
CA GLN A 252 -18.20 6.10 14.56
C GLN A 252 -17.69 6.48 15.99
N ALA A 253 -16.80 5.68 16.56
CA ALA A 253 -16.23 5.95 17.88
C ALA A 253 -15.41 7.25 17.89
N LEU A 254 -14.61 7.50 16.84
CA LEU A 254 -13.73 8.65 16.75
C LEU A 254 -14.47 9.98 16.50
N THR A 255 -15.69 9.95 15.94
CA THR A 255 -16.50 11.19 15.84
C THR A 255 -16.83 11.82 17.18
N SER A 256 -16.78 11.02 18.26
CA SER A 256 -17.06 11.48 19.64
C SER A 256 -15.92 12.30 20.26
N LEU A 257 -14.70 12.24 19.69
CA LEU A 257 -13.52 12.94 20.22
C LEU A 257 -13.53 14.47 19.99
N GLY A 258 -14.48 14.99 19.21
CA GLY A 258 -14.63 16.43 19.00
C GLY A 258 -13.42 17.12 18.35
N MET A 259 -12.73 16.43 17.44
CA MET A 259 -11.43 16.82 16.85
C MET A 259 -11.48 18.02 15.88
N THR A 260 -12.68 18.46 15.49
CA THR A 260 -12.88 19.56 14.54
C THR A 260 -13.58 20.73 15.20
N THR A 261 -13.16 21.95 14.89
CA THR A 261 -13.83 23.17 15.31
C THR A 261 -15.15 23.37 14.53
N ARG A 262 -15.93 24.35 14.93
CA ARG A 262 -17.17 24.69 14.23
C ARG A 262 -16.87 25.20 12.82
N GLU A 263 -15.87 26.05 12.68
CA GLU A 263 -15.42 26.64 11.42
C GLU A 263 -14.90 25.56 10.45
N GLU A 264 -14.11 24.60 10.95
CA GLU A 264 -13.65 23.47 10.14
C GLU A 264 -14.82 22.61 9.63
N ARG A 265 -15.84 22.36 10.46
CA ARG A 265 -17.04 21.61 10.03
C ARG A 265 -17.85 22.38 8.98
N GLU A 266 -17.95 23.70 9.11
CA GLU A 266 -18.63 24.55 8.12
C GLU A 266 -17.85 24.56 6.78
N ALA A 267 -16.51 24.63 6.84
CA ALA A 267 -15.66 24.54 5.66
C ALA A 267 -15.80 23.16 4.94
N ILE A 268 -15.80 22.07 5.70
CA ILE A 268 -16.03 20.73 5.13
C ILE A 268 -17.42 20.62 4.49
N ARG A 269 -18.47 21.18 5.13
CA ARG A 269 -19.82 21.17 4.55
C ARG A 269 -19.90 21.99 3.27
N ALA A 270 -19.24 23.13 3.23
CA ALA A 270 -19.17 23.99 2.04
C ALA A 270 -18.45 23.28 0.89
N GLU A 271 -17.35 22.58 1.19
CA GLU A 271 -16.60 21.82 0.20
C GLU A 271 -17.38 20.60 -0.34
N ILE A 272 -18.10 19.89 0.52
CA ILE A 272 -18.99 18.80 0.12
C ILE A 272 -20.11 19.31 -0.80
N GLY A 273 -20.62 20.52 -0.56
CA GLY A 273 -21.62 21.19 -1.38
C GLY A 273 -22.84 20.30 -1.69
N ASP A 274 -23.18 20.22 -2.96
CA ASP A 274 -24.34 19.46 -3.48
C ASP A 274 -24.07 17.98 -3.71
N PHE A 275 -22.95 17.44 -3.19
CA PHE A 275 -22.64 16.03 -3.36
C PHE A 275 -23.72 15.11 -2.80
N ARG A 276 -24.25 14.21 -3.62
CA ARG A 276 -25.39 13.35 -3.27
C ARG A 276 -24.97 12.10 -2.51
N PHE A 277 -25.51 11.96 -1.31
CA PHE A 277 -25.39 10.78 -0.43
C PHE A 277 -26.70 9.98 -0.44
N ASP A 278 -26.96 9.26 -1.53
CA ASP A 278 -28.26 8.65 -1.82
C ASP A 278 -28.56 7.38 -1.02
N THR A 279 -27.54 6.81 -0.35
CA THR A 279 -27.68 5.56 0.41
C THR A 279 -27.71 5.82 1.92
N PRO A 280 -28.32 4.94 2.73
CA PRO A 280 -28.24 5.02 4.20
C PRO A 280 -26.80 5.14 4.68
N TYR A 281 -25.91 4.29 4.15
CA TYR A 281 -24.48 4.32 4.46
C TYR A 281 -23.79 5.61 3.96
N GLY A 282 -24.24 6.17 2.85
CA GLY A 282 -23.79 7.48 2.38
C GLY A 282 -24.07 8.59 3.39
N LYS A 283 -25.21 8.58 4.05
CA LYS A 283 -25.56 9.56 5.10
C LYS A 283 -24.62 9.44 6.31
N GLU A 284 -24.23 8.22 6.67
CA GLU A 284 -23.24 7.99 7.74
C GLU A 284 -21.86 8.53 7.33
N ILE A 285 -21.42 8.27 6.08
CA ILE A 285 -20.17 8.81 5.53
C ILE A 285 -20.17 10.34 5.60
N ARG A 286 -21.29 11.00 5.18
CA ARG A 286 -21.42 12.47 5.29
C ARG A 286 -21.23 12.95 6.72
N ARG A 287 -21.80 12.23 7.70
CA ARG A 287 -21.64 12.55 9.12
C ARG A 287 -20.17 12.45 9.52
N PHE A 288 -19.50 11.33 9.22
CA PHE A 288 -18.09 11.14 9.57
C PHE A 288 -17.21 12.22 8.96
N LEU A 289 -17.36 12.51 7.66
CA LEU A 289 -16.63 13.56 6.97
C LEU A 289 -16.80 14.91 7.62
N THR A 290 -18.03 15.28 8.02
CA THR A 290 -18.31 16.54 8.71
C THR A 290 -17.52 16.68 10.02
N PHE A 291 -17.19 15.56 10.68
CA PHE A 291 -16.38 15.54 11.90
C PHE A 291 -14.88 15.33 11.63
N GLY A 292 -14.45 15.48 10.35
CA GLY A 292 -13.05 15.33 9.97
C GLY A 292 -12.55 13.88 9.92
N VAL A 293 -13.46 12.89 9.90
CA VAL A 293 -13.13 11.47 9.83
C VAL A 293 -13.52 10.92 8.46
N GLY A 294 -12.54 10.42 7.71
CA GLY A 294 -12.75 9.71 6.45
C GLY A 294 -12.81 8.19 6.64
N ILE A 295 -13.57 7.51 5.79
CA ILE A 295 -13.52 6.05 5.64
C ILE A 295 -13.02 5.73 4.24
N HIS A 296 -12.09 4.76 4.12
CA HIS A 296 -11.57 4.37 2.84
C HIS A 296 -11.28 2.86 2.73
N HIS A 297 -12.09 2.16 1.96
CA HIS A 297 -11.91 0.74 1.66
C HIS A 297 -12.54 0.36 0.31
N ALA A 298 -12.18 -0.81 -0.23
CA ALA A 298 -12.63 -1.27 -1.55
C ALA A 298 -14.15 -1.46 -1.67
N GLY A 299 -14.87 -1.70 -0.56
CA GLY A 299 -16.33 -1.84 -0.54
C GLY A 299 -17.11 -0.52 -0.63
N LEU A 300 -16.44 0.63 -0.59
CA LEU A 300 -17.10 1.92 -0.82
C LEU A 300 -17.36 2.16 -2.31
N LEU A 301 -18.46 2.83 -2.62
CA LEU A 301 -18.71 3.34 -3.96
C LEU A 301 -17.55 4.26 -4.40
N PRO A 302 -17.12 4.18 -5.65
CA PRO A 302 -16.02 5.00 -6.17
C PRO A 302 -16.17 6.49 -5.89
N LYS A 303 -17.38 7.03 -6.04
CA LYS A 303 -17.68 8.43 -5.76
C LYS A 303 -17.37 8.87 -4.32
N TYR A 304 -17.60 8.00 -3.33
CA TYR A 304 -17.30 8.31 -1.93
C TYR A 304 -15.80 8.22 -1.65
N ARG A 305 -15.10 7.26 -2.26
CA ARG A 305 -13.63 7.16 -2.14
C ARG A 305 -12.96 8.42 -2.68
N LEU A 306 -13.36 8.85 -3.88
CA LEU A 306 -12.84 10.06 -4.51
C LEU A 306 -13.08 11.30 -3.65
N LEU A 307 -14.27 11.44 -3.04
CA LEU A 307 -14.57 12.54 -2.13
C LEU A 307 -13.67 12.54 -0.89
N VAL A 308 -13.45 11.37 -0.27
CA VAL A 308 -12.52 11.23 0.87
C VAL A 308 -11.10 11.64 0.47
N GLU A 309 -10.65 11.22 -0.71
CA GLU A 309 -9.34 11.58 -1.26
C GLU A 309 -9.21 13.07 -1.48
N GLN A 310 -10.20 13.72 -2.11
CA GLN A 310 -10.22 15.15 -2.34
C GLN A 310 -10.18 15.96 -1.04
N LEU A 311 -11.02 15.60 -0.06
CA LEU A 311 -11.04 16.27 1.25
C LEU A 311 -9.73 16.06 2.02
N SER A 312 -9.14 14.85 1.91
CA SER A 312 -7.82 14.57 2.49
C SER A 312 -6.72 15.41 1.85
N GLN A 313 -6.73 15.54 0.51
CA GLN A 313 -5.76 16.35 -0.23
C GLN A 313 -5.83 17.83 0.14
N LYS A 314 -7.02 18.32 0.45
CA LYS A 314 -7.25 19.71 0.91
C LYS A 314 -6.94 19.89 2.41
N GLY A 315 -6.46 18.86 3.11
CA GLY A 315 -6.13 18.93 4.53
C GLY A 315 -7.34 19.08 5.48
N MET A 316 -8.54 18.79 4.98
CA MET A 316 -9.79 18.96 5.74
C MET A 316 -10.10 17.78 6.67
N LEU A 317 -9.47 16.62 6.45
CA LEU A 317 -9.67 15.45 7.30
C LEU A 317 -8.56 15.35 8.35
N LYS A 318 -8.93 15.00 9.58
CA LYS A 318 -8.01 14.73 10.69
C LYS A 318 -7.61 13.25 10.75
N LEU A 319 -8.55 12.36 10.44
CA LEU A 319 -8.36 10.92 10.51
C LEU A 319 -8.92 10.24 9.25
N ILE A 320 -8.30 9.14 8.86
CA ILE A 320 -8.81 8.26 7.81
C ILE A 320 -8.77 6.83 8.32
N CYS A 321 -9.93 6.21 8.51
CA CYS A 321 -10.06 4.80 8.83
C CYS A 321 -10.11 3.99 7.52
N GLY A 322 -9.07 3.23 7.24
CA GLY A 322 -8.98 2.47 5.99
C GLY A 322 -8.56 1.03 6.19
N THR A 323 -8.79 0.21 5.15
CA THR A 323 -8.17 -1.12 5.08
C THR A 323 -6.79 -1.03 4.44
N THR A 324 -6.05 -2.15 4.40
CA THR A 324 -4.70 -2.24 3.81
C THR A 324 -4.61 -1.72 2.37
N LEU A 325 -5.73 -1.67 1.66
CA LEU A 325 -5.86 -1.17 0.29
C LEU A 325 -6.19 0.33 0.20
N GLY A 326 -6.18 1.04 1.31
CA GLY A 326 -6.60 2.43 1.39
C GLY A 326 -5.66 3.44 0.74
N VAL A 327 -6.12 4.68 0.69
CA VAL A 327 -5.47 5.88 0.14
C VAL A 327 -4.07 6.05 0.66
N ARG A 328 -3.16 6.41 -0.22
CA ARG A 328 -1.96 7.13 0.21
C ARG A 328 -2.43 8.51 0.70
N SER A 329 -2.23 8.80 1.98
CA SER A 329 -2.44 10.15 2.47
C SER A 329 -1.64 11.12 1.61
N GLN A 330 -2.24 12.19 1.12
CA GLN A 330 -1.53 13.21 0.34
C GLN A 330 -1.05 14.36 1.20
N HIS A 331 -1.01 14.24 2.51
CA HIS A 331 -0.53 15.27 3.40
C HIS A 331 0.92 14.99 3.84
N PRO A 332 1.82 16.00 3.81
CA PRO A 332 3.14 15.85 4.38
C PRO A 332 3.03 15.45 5.86
N ASP A 333 3.96 14.62 6.33
CA ASP A 333 4.06 14.13 7.72
C ASP A 333 2.86 13.30 8.24
N ALA A 334 1.96 12.81 7.36
CA ALA A 334 0.83 12.01 7.78
C ALA A 334 1.27 10.67 8.41
N PRO A 335 1.05 10.46 9.71
CA PRO A 335 1.40 9.20 10.36
C PRO A 335 0.44 8.09 9.94
N CYS A 336 1.00 6.91 9.71
CA CYS A 336 0.24 5.68 9.55
C CYS A 336 0.17 4.95 10.89
N CYS A 337 -1.03 4.84 11.47
CA CYS A 337 -1.26 4.07 12.68
C CYS A 337 -1.69 2.64 12.33
N CYS A 338 -0.90 1.65 12.74
CA CYS A 338 -1.13 0.25 12.42
C CYS A 338 -1.47 -0.54 13.68
N LYS A 339 -2.62 -1.22 13.70
CA LYS A 339 -2.93 -2.22 14.71
C LYS A 339 -2.07 -3.45 14.47
N LEU A 340 -1.43 -3.99 15.52
CA LEU A 340 -0.58 -5.18 15.43
C LEU A 340 -1.33 -6.51 15.56
N SER A 341 -2.59 -6.50 15.95
CA SER A 341 -3.38 -7.72 16.12
C SER A 341 -4.52 -7.77 15.11
N LYS A 342 -4.66 -8.91 14.47
CA LYS A 342 -5.78 -9.25 13.60
C LYS A 342 -6.50 -10.46 14.17
N TYR A 343 -7.82 -10.42 14.25
CA TYR A 343 -8.65 -11.58 14.55
C TYR A 343 -9.12 -12.22 13.24
N ASP A 344 -8.83 -13.49 13.04
CA ASP A 344 -9.20 -14.24 11.80
C ASP A 344 -10.50 -15.05 11.91
N GLY A 345 -11.22 -14.91 13.03
CA GLY A 345 -12.43 -15.67 13.36
C GLY A 345 -12.18 -16.78 14.39
N GLU A 346 -10.95 -17.24 14.56
CA GLU A 346 -10.56 -18.27 15.51
C GLU A 346 -9.46 -17.82 16.47
N LYS A 347 -8.46 -17.12 15.97
CA LYS A 347 -7.26 -16.75 16.74
C LYS A 347 -6.85 -15.30 16.48
N VAL A 348 -6.24 -14.69 17.50
CA VAL A 348 -5.59 -13.40 17.35
C VAL A 348 -4.20 -13.62 16.77
N GLN A 349 -3.96 -13.13 15.56
CA GLN A 349 -2.66 -13.14 14.92
C GLN A 349 -1.93 -11.81 15.23
N ILE A 350 -0.67 -11.90 15.64
CA ILE A 350 0.20 -10.74 15.82
C ILE A 350 0.96 -10.53 14.50
N LEU A 351 0.78 -9.35 13.92
CA LEU A 351 1.40 -8.98 12.64
C LEU A 351 2.76 -8.32 12.87
N ALA A 352 3.72 -8.64 12.02
CA ALA A 352 4.98 -7.94 12.01
C ALA A 352 4.79 -6.52 11.43
N VAL A 353 5.21 -5.50 12.18
CA VAL A 353 5.12 -4.07 11.77
C VAL A 353 5.89 -3.79 10.48
N ARG A 354 6.84 -4.64 10.12
CA ARG A 354 7.61 -4.55 8.88
C ARG A 354 6.87 -5.01 7.63
N ASP A 355 5.57 -5.29 7.73
CA ASP A 355 4.78 -5.48 6.52
C ASP A 355 4.80 -4.18 5.73
N GLN A 356 5.67 -4.15 4.71
CA GLN A 356 5.97 -2.97 3.89
C GLN A 356 4.73 -2.42 3.20
N GLN A 357 3.69 -3.21 3.04
CA GLN A 357 2.42 -2.78 2.45
C GLN A 357 1.67 -1.82 3.37
N ILE A 358 1.63 -2.12 4.67
CA ILE A 358 0.96 -1.29 5.66
C ILE A 358 1.78 -0.03 5.94
N ALA A 359 3.05 -0.21 6.32
CA ALA A 359 3.98 0.89 6.60
C ALA A 359 4.26 1.76 5.36
N GLY A 360 4.13 1.17 4.17
CA GLY A 360 4.32 1.83 2.89
C GLY A 360 3.37 3.01 2.61
N ARG A 361 2.33 3.18 3.42
CA ARG A 361 1.39 4.30 3.33
C ARG A 361 1.95 5.59 3.89
N ALA A 362 2.89 5.52 4.83
CA ALA A 362 3.56 6.69 5.38
C ALA A 362 4.72 7.14 4.49
N GLY A 363 4.96 8.43 4.40
CA GLY A 363 6.08 9.07 3.72
C GLY A 363 6.01 9.04 2.20
N ARG A 364 6.14 10.22 1.58
CA ARG A 364 6.06 10.39 0.13
C ARG A 364 7.23 11.17 -0.41
N LYS A 365 7.77 10.66 -1.52
CA LYS A 365 8.77 11.40 -2.29
C LYS A 365 8.21 12.73 -2.79
N GLY A 366 9.01 13.78 -2.63
CA GLY A 366 8.70 15.13 -3.10
C GLY A 366 7.83 15.94 -2.14
N PHE A 367 7.36 15.35 -1.04
CA PHE A 367 6.54 16.01 -0.02
C PHE A 367 7.05 15.77 1.40
N ASP A 368 7.58 14.57 1.69
CA ASP A 368 7.99 14.17 3.03
C ASP A 368 9.47 13.81 3.06
N ASP A 369 10.18 14.29 4.07
CA ASP A 369 11.56 13.86 4.36
C ASP A 369 11.59 12.53 5.11
N LYS A 370 10.52 12.24 5.89
CA LYS A 370 10.35 11.05 6.71
C LYS A 370 8.90 10.60 6.75
N GLY A 371 8.66 9.29 6.84
CA GLY A 371 7.34 8.73 7.10
C GLY A 371 7.24 8.20 8.53
N TRP A 372 6.13 8.51 9.21
CA TRP A 372 5.88 8.07 10.59
C TRP A 372 4.96 6.86 10.60
N VAL A 373 5.37 5.80 11.30
CA VAL A 373 4.57 4.59 11.49
C VAL A 373 4.39 4.32 12.98
N VAL A 374 3.16 4.45 13.45
CA VAL A 374 2.80 4.15 14.83
C VAL A 374 2.27 2.71 14.89
N ALA A 375 2.98 1.86 15.59
CA ALA A 375 2.59 0.49 15.84
C ALA A 375 1.82 0.38 17.15
N GLN A 376 0.51 0.15 17.06
CA GLN A 376 -0.38 0.06 18.22
C GLN A 376 -0.33 -1.34 18.83
N ALA A 377 0.00 -1.45 20.11
CA ALA A 377 0.01 -2.72 20.83
C ALA A 377 -1.35 -3.44 20.79
N PRO A 378 -1.37 -4.77 20.86
CA PRO A 378 -2.61 -5.54 21.04
C PRO A 378 -3.36 -5.12 22.31
N GLU A 379 -4.69 -5.13 22.28
CA GLU A 379 -5.54 -4.72 23.42
C GLU A 379 -5.18 -5.44 24.71
N GLN A 380 -4.91 -6.72 24.66
CA GLN A 380 -4.48 -7.53 25.82
C GLN A 380 -3.22 -6.99 26.51
N VAL A 381 -2.27 -6.44 25.73
CA VAL A 381 -1.03 -5.85 26.26
C VAL A 381 -1.36 -4.51 26.93
N ILE A 382 -2.23 -3.73 26.33
CA ILE A 382 -2.68 -2.42 26.85
C ILE A 382 -3.43 -2.62 28.16
N GLU A 383 -4.40 -3.54 28.20
CA GLU A 383 -5.19 -3.85 29.41
C GLU A 383 -4.32 -4.33 30.58
N LYS A 384 -3.37 -5.24 30.29
CA LYS A 384 -2.42 -5.74 31.29
C LYS A 384 -1.61 -4.58 31.87
N ARG A 385 -1.11 -3.68 31.04
CA ARG A 385 -0.33 -2.52 31.47
C ARG A 385 -1.16 -1.51 32.26
N GLN A 386 -2.42 -1.30 31.87
CA GLN A 386 -3.36 -0.46 32.63
C GLN A 386 -3.66 -1.05 34.00
N ALA A 387 -3.87 -2.36 34.10
CA ALA A 387 -4.09 -3.05 35.36
C ALA A 387 -2.87 -2.95 36.29
N GLU A 388 -1.64 -3.11 35.75
CA GLU A 388 -0.39 -2.91 36.50
C GLU A 388 -0.23 -1.48 37.02
N LYS A 389 -0.58 -0.47 36.22
CA LYS A 389 -0.55 0.94 36.63
C LYS A 389 -1.57 1.22 37.74
N LYS A 390 -2.79 0.66 37.65
CA LYS A 390 -3.83 0.81 38.70
C LYS A 390 -3.41 0.10 40.00
N GLY A 391 -2.81 -1.08 39.89
CA GLY A 391 -2.29 -1.83 41.06
C GLY A 391 -1.15 -1.10 41.81
N LYS A 392 -0.28 -0.37 41.08
CA LYS A 392 0.80 0.42 41.66
C LYS A 392 0.26 1.72 42.34
N LYS A 393 -0.80 2.35 41.81
CA LYS A 393 -1.44 3.50 42.42
C LYS A 393 -2.19 3.12 43.71
N GLY A 394 -2.82 1.93 43.77
CA GLY A 394 -3.51 1.45 44.97
C GLY A 394 -2.56 1.14 46.15
N LYS A 395 -1.31 0.75 45.87
CA LYS A 395 -0.30 0.47 46.93
C LYS A 395 0.37 1.73 47.50
N LYS A 396 0.29 2.88 46.86
CA LYS A 396 0.85 4.15 47.39
C LYS A 396 -0.13 4.94 48.28
N GLY A 397 -1.41 4.54 48.35
CA GLY A 397 -2.44 5.22 49.17
C GLY A 397 -2.70 4.57 50.53
N GLY A 398 -2.05 3.48 50.90
CA GLY A 398 -2.36 2.71 52.10
C GLY A 398 -1.16 2.50 53.02
N ALA A 399 -0.58 3.58 53.55
CA ALA A 399 0.43 3.45 54.60
C ALA A 399 0.34 4.58 55.63
N ARG A 400 -0.64 4.47 56.55
CA ARG A 400 -0.57 5.05 57.90
C ARG A 400 -1.44 4.20 58.82
N GLY A 401 -0.80 3.39 59.64
CA GLY A 401 -1.37 2.69 60.78
C GLY A 401 -0.26 1.95 61.54
N PRO A 402 -0.31 1.85 62.86
CA PRO A 402 0.87 1.88 63.73
C PRO A 402 1.53 0.50 63.93
N ALA A 403 2.79 0.57 64.34
CA ALA A 403 3.68 -0.55 64.68
C ALA A 403 3.12 -1.50 65.77
N GLN A 404 3.22 -2.80 65.50
CA GLN A 404 3.34 -3.84 66.58
C GLN A 404 4.51 -4.77 66.30
N ARG A 405 5.33 -4.94 67.33
CA ARG A 405 6.51 -5.79 67.40
C ARG A 405 6.14 -7.26 67.40
N GLY A 406 6.88 -8.08 66.72
CA GLY A 406 6.80 -9.53 66.85
C GLY A 406 7.82 -10.24 65.93
N GLY A 407 8.83 -10.89 66.54
CA GLY A 407 9.98 -11.45 65.88
C GLY A 407 9.68 -12.73 65.11
N GLY A 408 10.53 -13.02 64.12
CA GLY A 408 10.55 -14.25 63.35
C GLY A 408 11.35 -14.06 62.08
N ARG A 409 12.59 -14.51 62.05
CA ARG A 409 13.39 -14.57 60.82
C ARG A 409 12.74 -15.55 59.86
N PRO A 410 12.53 -15.18 58.60
CA PRO A 410 12.48 -16.12 57.51
C PRO A 410 13.65 -15.95 56.56
N THR A 411 14.12 -17.06 56.10
CA THR A 411 15.13 -17.32 55.06
C THR A 411 14.78 -16.57 53.75
N ALA A 412 15.83 -16.03 53.15
CA ALA A 412 15.75 -15.31 51.88
C ALA A 412 15.29 -16.19 50.71
N PRO A 413 14.36 -15.76 49.89
CA PRO A 413 14.15 -16.36 48.59
C PRO A 413 15.09 -15.73 47.55
N HIS A 414 15.57 -16.60 46.67
CA HIS A 414 16.39 -16.34 45.51
C HIS A 414 15.86 -15.12 44.70
N GLN A 415 16.71 -14.16 44.46
CA GLN A 415 16.50 -13.12 43.47
C GLN A 415 16.68 -13.72 42.07
N PRO A 416 15.77 -13.54 41.14
CA PRO A 416 16.05 -13.79 39.72
C PRO A 416 16.83 -12.62 39.13
N ASP A 417 17.82 -12.95 38.31
CA ASP A 417 18.76 -12.09 37.59
C ASP A 417 18.01 -11.04 36.75
N PRO A 418 18.35 -9.73 36.84
CA PRO A 418 17.69 -8.65 36.09
C PRO A 418 18.07 -8.59 34.61
N ARG A 419 18.64 -9.63 34.01
CA ARG A 419 19.10 -9.67 32.61
C ARG A 419 18.26 -10.48 31.62
N SER A 420 17.06 -10.91 31.99
CA SER A 420 16.16 -11.52 31.00
C SER A 420 15.29 -10.43 30.34
N GLY A 421 15.91 -9.70 29.39
CA GLY A 421 15.24 -8.73 28.55
C GLY A 421 14.26 -9.38 27.58
N HIS A 422 12.98 -9.35 27.90
CA HIS A 422 11.90 -9.77 26.99
C HIS A 422 11.58 -8.79 25.86
N ALA A 423 12.30 -7.69 25.73
CA ALA A 423 12.11 -6.71 24.65
C ALA A 423 12.90 -7.04 23.36
N GLU A 424 13.96 -7.84 23.44
CA GLU A 424 14.79 -8.18 22.26
C GLU A 424 14.33 -9.41 21.47
N VAL A 425 13.45 -10.23 22.04
CA VAL A 425 13.08 -11.54 21.43
C VAL A 425 12.14 -11.40 20.22
N LEU A 426 11.49 -10.26 20.03
CA LEU A 426 10.63 -10.03 18.86
C LEU A 426 11.38 -9.56 17.61
N TRP A 427 12.69 -9.21 17.73
CA TRP A 427 13.44 -8.59 16.64
C TRP A 427 14.49 -9.49 15.98
N THR A 428 14.87 -10.65 16.57
CA THR A 428 16.04 -11.42 16.12
C THR A 428 15.79 -12.90 15.78
N ARG A 429 14.59 -13.48 15.90
CA ARG A 429 14.36 -14.88 15.54
C ARG A 429 13.90 -15.07 14.11
N ARG A 430 14.80 -14.83 13.12
CA ARG A 430 14.88 -15.58 11.87
C ARG A 430 16.26 -15.45 11.23
N ARG A 431 17.28 -15.96 11.92
CA ARG A 431 18.50 -16.47 11.29
C ARG A 431 19.05 -17.59 12.16
N ARG A 432 18.63 -18.80 11.90
CA ARG A 432 19.37 -20.07 12.07
C ARG A 432 18.39 -21.23 12.13
N SER A 433 18.33 -21.94 11.06
CA SER A 433 18.13 -23.36 10.79
C SER A 433 17.55 -23.46 9.38
N ARG A 434 18.20 -24.05 8.44
CA ARG A 434 18.85 -25.37 8.40
C ARG A 434 19.95 -25.38 7.34
N SER A 435 20.98 -26.08 7.67
CA SER A 435 21.88 -26.80 6.78
C SER A 435 21.14 -27.60 5.72
#